data_3dbf5a1f38801b7fd2e6cd4178722c4d
#
_entry.id   3dbf5a1f38801b7fd2e6cd4178722c4d
#
_cell.length_a   1.000
_cell.length_b   1.000
_cell.length_c   1.000
_cell.angle_alpha   90.00
_cell.angle_beta   90.00
_cell.angle_gamma   90.00
#
_symmetry.space_group_name_H-M   'P 1'
#
loop_
_entity.id
_entity.type
_entity.pdbx_description
1 polymer ?
#
loop_
_entity_poly.entity_id
_entity_poly.type
_entity_poly.pdbx_seq_one_letter_code
_entity_poly.pdbx_strand_id
1 'polypeptide(L)'
;MRRAFTFAVLAALLLAGGAQSLTALEWGGTFDNTTTPPHYLGFQQEDTLALWLEAEFNPRMSLTVQGSYTYNLDRPYLFDVDILRFQGRFPLGDSSQMELSLGRFRVADFSKLLFDDNLDGAQLVWRSPRANLALNLGYLGLELQPVSTVSMTWGDLNNASIWAPPRLIEMLQVELPELFGRHSLSAALVAQQDLRSEDLQPEGPSAEVIGLGGRLSTEYLGVALRGPLAAALYYDLFGYLGTGRTLSYIDGAYSYEWVLSGLVGGGLRYFRGEWLSSSAELRLLLATGDEDYTDLFIEGNRDGLATVFSTISQPELALLFSPRLGNLMLAEASYSLKPAAVLQTLLKATFFLRPTLGPVSDARVDPASSSPYLGTEVDVAARLRLFSDLGLAFTAGVFLPGGAFRASDQETDFGGRAELSFSF
;
A
#
# COMPACT_ATOMS: atom_id res chain seq x y z
N MET A 1 24.10 8.41 16.81
CA MET A 1 23.16 8.11 17.90
C MET A 1 22.10 7.03 17.52
N ARG A 2 21.47 7.07 16.33
CA ARG A 2 20.39 6.12 15.95
C ARG A 2 20.81 4.63 15.88
N ARG A 3 21.98 4.29 15.35
CA ARG A 3 22.49 2.90 15.32
C ARG A 3 22.72 2.32 16.72
N ALA A 4 23.12 3.14 17.68
CA ALA A 4 23.29 2.72 19.06
C ALA A 4 21.96 2.40 19.77
N PHE A 5 20.87 3.07 19.38
CA PHE A 5 19.53 2.82 19.95
C PHE A 5 18.96 1.49 19.48
N THR A 6 19.08 1.18 18.19
CA THR A 6 18.60 -0.11 17.63
C THR A 6 19.40 -1.30 18.21
N PHE A 7 20.72 -1.18 18.32
CA PHE A 7 21.57 -2.17 18.99
C PHE A 7 21.30 -2.27 20.49
N ALA A 8 20.99 -1.17 21.17
CA ALA A 8 20.67 -1.17 22.60
C ALA A 8 19.32 -1.82 22.89
N VAL A 9 18.32 -1.60 22.04
CA VAL A 9 17.00 -2.27 22.13
C VAL A 9 17.15 -3.77 21.85
N LEU A 10 17.91 -4.15 20.82
CA LEU A 10 18.22 -5.56 20.53
C LEU A 10 18.99 -6.23 21.68
N ALA A 11 19.99 -5.56 22.21
CA ALA A 11 20.78 -6.04 23.36
C ALA A 11 19.94 -6.10 24.64
N ALA A 12 19.04 -5.14 24.87
CA ALA A 12 18.12 -5.15 26.02
C ALA A 12 17.07 -6.27 25.90
N LEU A 13 16.57 -6.53 24.71
CA LEU A 13 15.65 -7.65 24.43
C LEU A 13 16.36 -9.00 24.59
N LEU A 14 17.61 -9.12 24.12
CA LEU A 14 18.45 -10.30 24.32
C LEU A 14 18.85 -10.50 25.79
N LEU A 15 19.07 -9.42 26.55
CA LEU A 15 19.39 -9.46 27.97
C LEU A 15 18.15 -9.67 28.86
N ALA A 16 16.99 -9.13 28.48
CA ALA A 16 15.73 -9.38 29.18
C ALA A 16 15.19 -10.80 28.93
N GLY A 17 15.55 -11.43 27.79
CA GLY A 17 15.36 -12.86 27.51
C GLY A 17 16.37 -13.78 28.22
N GLY A 18 17.26 -13.21 29.04
CA GLY A 18 18.35 -13.91 29.68
C GLY A 18 17.91 -15.15 30.50
N ALA A 19 18.38 -16.30 30.03
CA ALA A 19 18.32 -17.65 30.66
C ALA A 19 17.08 -18.52 30.33
N GLN A 20 16.25 -18.17 29.33
CA GLN A 20 15.33 -19.18 28.79
C GLN A 20 16.01 -19.93 27.63
N SER A 21 16.03 -21.26 27.73
CA SER A 21 16.53 -22.10 26.64
C SER A 21 15.70 -21.85 25.39
N LEU A 22 16.36 -21.56 24.27
CA LEU A 22 15.73 -21.50 22.95
C LEU A 22 14.98 -22.82 22.72
N THR A 23 13.68 -22.75 22.43
CA THR A 23 12.86 -23.96 22.26
C THR A 23 12.83 -24.44 20.83
N ALA A 24 12.89 -23.49 19.86
CA ALA A 24 13.02 -23.79 18.46
C ALA A 24 13.79 -22.67 17.75
N LEU A 25 14.51 -23.03 16.69
CA LEU A 25 15.16 -22.11 15.76
C LEU A 25 14.88 -22.58 14.34
N GLU A 26 14.21 -21.77 13.58
CA GLU A 26 13.92 -22.01 12.18
C GLU A 26 14.55 -20.91 11.32
N TRP A 27 14.96 -21.27 10.12
CA TRP A 27 15.49 -20.32 9.16
C TRP A 27 15.16 -20.77 7.75
N GLY A 28 15.18 -19.83 6.82
CA GLY A 28 14.96 -20.07 5.42
C GLY A 28 15.21 -18.82 4.60
N GLY A 29 14.88 -18.90 3.34
CA GLY A 29 15.02 -17.77 2.45
C GLY A 29 14.09 -17.84 1.26
N THR A 30 13.97 -16.70 0.57
CA THR A 30 13.31 -16.60 -0.73
C THR A 30 14.24 -15.91 -1.71
N PHE A 31 14.18 -16.36 -2.95
CA PHE A 31 14.73 -15.63 -4.08
C PHE A 31 13.60 -15.29 -5.03
N ASP A 32 13.44 -14.01 -5.29
CA ASP A 32 12.41 -13.46 -6.18
C ASP A 32 13.10 -12.69 -7.32
N ASN A 33 12.72 -12.99 -8.56
CA ASN A 33 13.13 -12.25 -9.75
C ASN A 33 11.90 -11.66 -10.41
N THR A 34 11.93 -10.38 -10.71
CA THR A 34 10.93 -9.68 -11.49
C THR A 34 11.57 -9.05 -12.71
N THR A 35 11.09 -9.41 -13.89
CA THR A 35 11.56 -8.87 -15.16
C THR A 35 10.39 -8.22 -15.90
N THR A 36 10.54 -6.94 -16.24
CA THR A 36 9.60 -6.17 -17.02
C THR A 36 10.27 -5.81 -18.35
N PRO A 37 9.74 -6.31 -19.49
CA PRO A 37 10.27 -5.99 -20.80
C PRO A 37 10.13 -4.50 -21.12
N PRO A 38 10.85 -3.98 -22.12
CA PRO A 38 10.81 -2.56 -22.45
C PRO A 38 9.40 -2.07 -22.77
N HIS A 39 8.98 -1.02 -22.10
CA HIS A 39 7.81 -0.20 -22.40
C HIS A 39 8.21 1.27 -22.20
N TYR A 40 7.30 2.20 -22.02
CA TYR A 40 7.62 3.64 -21.87
C TYR A 40 8.59 3.95 -20.69
N LEU A 41 8.68 3.09 -19.67
CA LEU A 41 9.66 3.21 -18.57
C LEU A 41 10.99 2.49 -18.84
N GLY A 42 11.15 1.82 -19.99
CA GLY A 42 12.33 1.02 -20.33
C GLY A 42 12.32 -0.39 -19.74
N PHE A 43 13.42 -1.11 -19.95
CA PHE A 43 13.61 -2.46 -19.39
C PHE A 43 13.90 -2.35 -17.89
N GLN A 44 13.19 -3.13 -17.08
CA GLN A 44 13.41 -3.21 -15.65
C GLN A 44 13.66 -4.66 -15.23
N GLN A 45 14.60 -4.84 -14.34
CA GLN A 45 14.86 -6.11 -13.69
C GLN A 45 15.16 -5.86 -12.22
N GLU A 46 14.56 -6.69 -11.38
CA GLU A 46 14.77 -6.69 -9.94
C GLU A 46 14.95 -8.12 -9.45
N ASP A 47 16.02 -8.36 -8.71
CA ASP A 47 16.35 -9.63 -8.07
C ASP A 47 16.43 -9.40 -6.56
N THR A 48 15.62 -10.11 -5.79
CA THR A 48 15.60 -9.99 -4.33
C THR A 48 15.91 -11.33 -3.67
N LEU A 49 16.93 -11.36 -2.84
CA LEU A 49 17.23 -12.46 -1.93
C LEU A 49 16.85 -12.03 -0.50
N ALA A 50 15.85 -12.66 0.08
CA ALA A 50 15.50 -12.47 1.47
C ALA A 50 15.87 -13.70 2.31
N LEU A 51 16.44 -13.47 3.48
CA LEU A 51 16.77 -14.50 4.46
C LEU A 51 16.07 -14.18 5.78
N TRP A 52 15.46 -15.19 6.37
CA TRP A 52 14.75 -15.03 7.63
C TRP A 52 15.21 -16.07 8.67
N LEU A 53 15.06 -15.69 9.92
CA LEU A 53 15.30 -16.50 11.10
C LEU A 53 14.19 -16.25 12.11
N GLU A 54 13.60 -17.31 12.62
CA GLU A 54 12.65 -17.28 13.73
C GLU A 54 13.17 -18.06 14.91
N ALA A 55 13.22 -17.41 16.07
CA ALA A 55 13.65 -17.97 17.33
C ALA A 55 12.47 -18.00 18.31
N GLU A 56 12.06 -19.18 18.74
CA GLU A 56 11.06 -19.36 19.78
C GLU A 56 11.72 -19.52 21.15
N PHE A 57 11.45 -18.60 22.08
CA PHE A 57 11.92 -18.69 23.46
C PHE A 57 11.00 -19.56 24.30
N ASN A 58 9.71 -19.57 23.99
CA ASN A 58 8.68 -20.40 24.55
C ASN A 58 7.43 -20.35 23.64
N PRO A 59 6.38 -21.18 23.88
CA PRO A 59 5.17 -21.19 23.04
C PRO A 59 4.42 -19.85 22.95
N ARG A 60 4.82 -18.85 23.72
CA ARG A 60 4.18 -17.51 23.75
C ARG A 60 5.06 -16.39 23.27
N MET A 61 6.35 -16.62 23.08
CA MET A 61 7.31 -15.56 22.74
C MET A 61 8.23 -15.99 21.60
N SER A 62 8.28 -15.21 20.55
CA SER A 62 9.17 -15.40 19.41
C SER A 62 9.86 -14.10 18.98
N LEU A 63 10.99 -14.25 18.31
CA LEU A 63 11.71 -13.19 17.60
C LEU A 63 11.86 -13.61 16.15
N THR A 64 11.38 -12.78 15.23
CA THR A 64 11.56 -12.96 13.79
C THR A 64 12.49 -11.86 13.27
N VAL A 65 13.51 -12.26 12.51
CA VAL A 65 14.43 -11.35 11.82
C VAL A 65 14.41 -11.73 10.35
N GLN A 66 14.19 -10.77 9.46
CA GLN A 66 14.32 -10.94 8.02
C GLN A 66 15.10 -9.77 7.45
N GLY A 67 16.06 -10.07 6.62
CA GLY A 67 16.79 -9.09 5.84
C GLY A 67 16.78 -9.46 4.37
N SER A 68 16.81 -8.45 3.51
CA SER A 68 16.87 -8.64 2.08
C SER A 68 18.04 -7.91 1.44
N TYR A 69 18.46 -8.46 0.30
CA TYR A 69 19.35 -7.82 -0.66
C TYR A 69 18.61 -7.73 -1.98
N THR A 70 18.41 -6.52 -2.47
CA THR A 70 17.76 -6.27 -3.76
C THR A 70 18.78 -5.68 -4.72
N TYR A 71 18.85 -6.28 -5.90
CA TYR A 71 19.54 -5.77 -7.06
C TYR A 71 18.52 -5.29 -8.08
N ASN A 72 18.64 -4.04 -8.54
CA ASN A 72 17.97 -3.59 -9.74
C ASN A 72 18.96 -2.77 -10.60
N LEU A 73 18.59 -2.50 -11.86
CA LEU A 73 19.47 -1.84 -12.82
C LEU A 73 19.86 -0.42 -12.41
N ASP A 74 18.99 0.29 -11.71
CA ASP A 74 19.22 1.67 -11.28
C ASP A 74 19.99 1.73 -9.96
N ARG A 75 19.80 0.72 -9.09
CA ARG A 75 20.38 0.65 -7.74
C ARG A 75 20.85 -0.76 -7.45
N PRO A 76 22.12 -1.10 -7.83
CA PRO A 76 22.61 -2.49 -7.76
C PRO A 76 22.90 -3.00 -6.34
N TYR A 77 22.80 -2.16 -5.31
CA TYR A 77 23.15 -2.54 -3.94
C TYR A 77 22.15 -1.96 -2.94
N LEU A 78 21.08 -2.68 -2.67
CA LEU A 78 20.10 -2.30 -1.66
C LEU A 78 20.00 -3.41 -0.60
N PHE A 79 20.41 -3.09 0.64
CA PHE A 79 20.26 -3.99 1.78
C PHE A 79 19.24 -3.38 2.73
N ASP A 80 18.22 -4.14 3.12
CA ASP A 80 17.24 -3.71 4.10
C ASP A 80 17.01 -4.78 5.17
N VAL A 81 16.45 -4.33 6.29
CA VAL A 81 15.89 -5.19 7.33
C VAL A 81 14.37 -5.13 7.20
N ASP A 82 13.79 -6.15 6.57
CA ASP A 82 12.35 -6.17 6.27
C ASP A 82 11.52 -6.40 7.53
N ILE A 83 11.98 -7.30 8.39
CA ILE A 83 11.31 -7.67 9.65
C ILE A 83 12.34 -7.74 10.77
N LEU A 84 12.01 -7.11 11.89
CA LEU A 84 12.69 -7.27 13.16
C LEU A 84 11.60 -7.24 14.25
N ARG A 85 10.93 -8.38 14.48
CA ARG A 85 9.73 -8.42 15.29
C ARG A 85 9.91 -9.34 16.50
N PHE A 86 9.79 -8.77 17.68
CA PHE A 86 9.53 -9.51 18.90
C PHE A 86 8.03 -9.64 19.12
N GLN A 87 7.52 -10.84 19.32
CA GLN A 87 6.10 -11.12 19.47
C GLN A 87 5.84 -11.85 20.78
N GLY A 88 4.82 -11.39 21.53
CA GLY A 88 4.31 -12.03 22.74
C GLY A 88 2.82 -12.33 22.62
N ARG A 89 2.38 -13.55 23.00
CA ARG A 89 0.99 -14.00 22.97
C ARG A 89 0.52 -14.33 24.37
N PHE A 90 -0.56 -13.70 24.81
CA PHE A 90 -1.08 -13.79 26.16
C PHE A 90 -2.55 -14.22 26.10
N PRO A 91 -2.89 -15.47 26.50
CA PRO A 91 -4.29 -15.88 26.60
C PRO A 91 -4.99 -15.05 27.68
N LEU A 92 -6.21 -14.59 27.40
CA LEU A 92 -7.07 -13.85 28.31
C LEU A 92 -8.36 -14.65 28.53
N GLY A 93 -8.32 -15.58 29.45
CA GLY A 93 -9.39 -16.58 29.67
C GLY A 93 -9.44 -17.64 28.57
N ASP A 94 -10.61 -18.28 28.39
CA ASP A 94 -10.75 -19.46 27.51
C ASP A 94 -10.93 -19.14 26.03
N SER A 95 -11.34 -17.91 25.68
CA SER A 95 -11.75 -17.57 24.31
C SER A 95 -11.15 -16.28 23.76
N SER A 96 -10.29 -15.62 24.52
CA SER A 96 -9.66 -14.36 24.11
C SER A 96 -8.15 -14.43 24.20
N GLN A 97 -7.48 -13.70 23.32
CA GLN A 97 -6.03 -13.63 23.25
C GLN A 97 -5.59 -12.19 23.00
N MET A 98 -4.52 -11.81 23.67
CA MET A 98 -3.80 -10.56 23.41
C MET A 98 -2.44 -10.90 22.78
N GLU A 99 -2.07 -10.16 21.75
CA GLU A 99 -0.80 -10.27 21.06
C GLU A 99 -0.11 -8.91 21.08
N LEU A 100 1.14 -8.86 21.50
CA LEU A 100 1.99 -7.69 21.47
C LEU A 100 3.14 -7.93 20.49
N SER A 101 3.32 -7.04 19.52
CA SER A 101 4.48 -7.04 18.62
C SER A 101 5.27 -5.75 18.81
N LEU A 102 6.61 -5.83 18.82
CA LEU A 102 7.54 -4.72 18.95
C LEU A 102 8.63 -4.84 17.90
N GLY A 103 9.01 -3.72 17.28
CA GLY A 103 10.07 -3.62 16.29
C GLY A 103 9.56 -3.27 14.91
N ARG A 104 10.15 -3.83 13.85
CA ARG A 104 9.74 -3.63 12.46
C ARG A 104 8.86 -4.78 11.98
N PHE A 105 7.67 -4.46 11.52
CA PHE A 105 6.70 -5.42 10.99
C PHE A 105 5.71 -4.74 10.05
N ARG A 106 5.17 -5.52 9.12
CA ARG A 106 4.17 -5.02 8.17
C ARG A 106 2.82 -4.80 8.86
N VAL A 107 2.20 -3.67 8.53
CA VAL A 107 0.86 -3.30 8.99
C VAL A 107 0.04 -2.85 7.79
N ALA A 108 -1.22 -3.23 7.77
CA ALA A 108 -2.15 -2.78 6.75
C ALA A 108 -3.49 -2.38 7.37
N ASP A 109 -4.17 -1.42 6.76
CA ASP A 109 -5.56 -1.17 7.03
C ASP A 109 -6.46 -2.26 6.44
N PHE A 110 -7.75 -2.28 6.81
CA PHE A 110 -8.68 -3.34 6.38
C PHE A 110 -8.90 -3.40 4.86
N SER A 111 -8.64 -2.32 4.13
CA SER A 111 -8.77 -2.27 2.66
C SER A 111 -7.46 -2.55 1.94
N LYS A 112 -6.32 -2.35 2.59
CA LYS A 112 -4.96 -2.32 2.02
C LYS A 112 -4.77 -1.25 0.94
N LEU A 113 -5.64 -0.26 0.90
CA LEU A 113 -5.58 0.83 -0.05
C LEU A 113 -5.08 2.13 0.59
N LEU A 114 -5.45 2.35 1.86
CA LEU A 114 -5.04 3.53 2.58
C LEU A 114 -3.60 3.38 3.09
N PHE A 115 -3.30 2.24 3.71
CA PHE A 115 -1.99 1.93 4.28
C PHE A 115 -1.67 0.44 4.21
N ASP A 116 -0.54 0.08 3.62
CA ASP A 116 0.03 -1.27 3.62
C ASP A 116 1.55 -1.16 3.48
N ASP A 117 2.25 -1.04 4.62
CA ASP A 117 3.71 -0.86 4.65
C ASP A 117 4.32 -1.35 5.96
N ASN A 118 5.64 -1.32 6.08
CA ASN A 118 6.36 -1.63 7.30
C ASN A 118 6.30 -0.47 8.30
N LEU A 119 6.21 -0.81 9.57
CA LEU A 119 6.29 0.15 10.70
C LEU A 119 7.38 -0.28 11.68
N ASP A 120 8.19 0.70 12.10
CA ASP A 120 9.09 0.56 13.26
C ASP A 120 8.35 1.01 14.52
N GLY A 121 7.79 0.09 15.30
CA GLY A 121 6.92 0.48 16.40
C GLY A 121 6.39 -0.64 17.27
N ALA A 122 5.13 -0.45 17.71
CA ALA A 122 4.41 -1.38 18.55
C ALA A 122 3.01 -1.66 17.99
N GLN A 123 2.59 -2.90 18.09
CA GLN A 123 1.24 -3.36 17.77
C GLN A 123 0.68 -4.13 18.96
N LEU A 124 -0.56 -3.82 19.32
CA LEU A 124 -1.36 -4.57 20.29
C LEU A 124 -2.61 -5.08 19.58
N VAL A 125 -2.78 -6.39 19.52
CA VAL A 125 -3.97 -7.03 18.95
C VAL A 125 -4.68 -7.82 20.03
N TRP A 126 -5.94 -7.49 20.25
CA TRP A 126 -6.85 -8.27 21.07
C TRP A 126 -7.85 -8.99 20.16
N ARG A 127 -7.94 -10.31 20.32
CA ARG A 127 -8.86 -11.16 19.58
C ARG A 127 -9.84 -11.83 20.51
N SER A 128 -11.12 -11.76 20.16
CA SER A 128 -12.20 -12.48 20.83
C SER A 128 -13.22 -12.96 19.80
N PRO A 129 -14.12 -13.89 20.17
CA PRO A 129 -15.17 -14.34 19.24
C PRO A 129 -16.13 -13.24 18.77
N ARG A 130 -16.23 -12.13 19.51
CA ARG A 130 -17.19 -11.05 19.21
C ARG A 130 -16.56 -9.80 18.62
N ALA A 131 -15.27 -9.58 18.90
CA ALA A 131 -14.58 -8.39 18.44
C ALA A 131 -13.07 -8.65 18.35
N ASN A 132 -12.44 -8.10 17.32
CA ASN A 132 -10.99 -7.98 17.19
C ASN A 132 -10.65 -6.49 17.26
N LEU A 133 -9.63 -6.15 18.03
CA LEU A 133 -9.12 -4.79 18.15
C LEU A 133 -7.62 -4.80 17.86
N ALA A 134 -7.17 -3.93 16.99
CA ALA A 134 -5.75 -3.74 16.69
C ALA A 134 -5.38 -2.25 16.88
N LEU A 135 -4.38 -2.01 17.71
CA LEU A 135 -3.76 -0.70 17.90
C LEU A 135 -2.33 -0.77 17.40
N ASN A 136 -1.96 0.11 16.48
CA ASN A 136 -0.63 0.23 15.92
C ASN A 136 -0.11 1.65 16.16
N LEU A 137 1.14 1.75 16.56
CA LEU A 137 1.89 3.00 16.71
C LEU A 137 3.29 2.77 16.16
N GLY A 138 3.67 3.50 15.11
CA GLY A 138 4.96 3.27 14.49
C GLY A 138 5.49 4.45 13.68
N TYR A 139 6.77 4.38 13.38
CA TYR A 139 7.54 5.38 12.67
C TYR A 139 8.02 4.84 11.32
N LEU A 140 7.85 5.61 10.25
CA LEU A 140 8.22 5.23 8.88
C LEU A 140 9.65 5.63 8.49
N GLY A 141 10.18 6.66 9.10
CA GLY A 141 11.45 7.28 8.68
C GLY A 141 12.73 6.46 8.94
N LEU A 142 12.63 5.17 9.25
CA LEU A 142 13.76 4.23 9.27
C LEU A 142 13.73 3.25 8.09
N GLU A 143 12.68 3.27 7.27
CA GLU A 143 12.59 2.53 6.03
C GLU A 143 13.46 3.20 4.96
N LEU A 144 13.96 2.40 4.01
CA LEU A 144 14.71 2.95 2.89
C LEU A 144 13.74 3.56 1.87
N GLN A 145 13.97 4.81 1.46
CA GLN A 145 13.13 5.51 0.49
C GLN A 145 12.84 4.70 -0.78
N PRO A 146 13.79 3.94 -1.37
CA PRO A 146 13.52 3.17 -2.59
C PRO A 146 12.62 1.96 -2.44
N VAL A 147 12.42 1.44 -1.24
CA VAL A 147 11.56 0.28 -0.93
C VAL A 147 10.23 0.70 -0.34
N SER A 148 10.16 1.88 0.25
CA SER A 148 8.94 2.38 0.89
C SER A 148 7.84 2.65 -0.12
N THR A 149 6.64 2.17 0.19
CA THR A 149 5.44 2.45 -0.60
C THR A 149 4.75 3.75 -0.17
N VAL A 150 5.27 4.43 0.85
CA VAL A 150 4.67 5.64 1.42
C VAL A 150 4.58 6.76 0.38
N SER A 151 3.44 7.43 0.34
CA SER A 151 3.21 8.60 -0.50
C SER A 151 4.22 9.70 -0.17
N MET A 152 5.08 10.03 -1.12
CA MET A 152 6.13 11.04 -0.98
C MET A 152 5.70 12.34 -1.64
N THR A 153 6.04 13.46 -1.01
CA THR A 153 5.91 14.79 -1.59
C THR A 153 7.09 15.07 -2.51
N TRP A 154 7.00 16.10 -3.33
CA TRP A 154 8.14 16.55 -4.14
C TRP A 154 9.37 16.89 -3.29
N GLY A 155 9.15 17.48 -2.12
CA GLY A 155 10.21 17.78 -1.18
C GLY A 155 10.87 16.53 -0.59
N ASP A 156 10.13 15.44 -0.41
CA ASP A 156 10.68 14.15 0.01
C ASP A 156 11.61 13.57 -1.05
N LEU A 157 11.19 13.59 -2.31
CA LEU A 157 11.94 13.03 -3.45
C LEU A 157 13.20 13.81 -3.78
N ASN A 158 13.19 15.14 -3.58
CA ASN A 158 14.36 15.99 -3.79
C ASN A 158 15.31 16.03 -2.60
N ASN A 159 14.95 15.42 -1.49
CA ASN A 159 15.86 15.30 -0.35
C ASN A 159 16.92 14.23 -0.65
N ALA A 160 18.20 14.55 -0.40
CA ALA A 160 19.31 13.60 -0.52
C ALA A 160 19.29 12.47 0.54
N SER A 161 18.25 12.37 1.35
CA SER A 161 18.08 11.29 2.33
C SER A 161 17.80 9.97 1.64
N ILE A 162 18.46 8.91 2.09
CA ILE A 162 18.16 7.54 1.70
C ILE A 162 16.97 6.94 2.48
N TRP A 163 16.45 7.68 3.46
CA TRP A 163 15.38 7.26 4.36
C TRP A 163 14.04 7.83 3.91
N ALA A 164 12.98 7.08 4.13
CA ALA A 164 11.61 7.53 3.95
C ALA A 164 11.30 8.77 4.82
N PRO A 165 10.23 9.52 4.51
CA PRO A 165 9.86 10.70 5.26
C PRO A 165 9.63 10.38 6.74
N PRO A 166 10.06 11.27 7.66
CA PRO A 166 9.93 11.05 9.10
C PRO A 166 8.48 11.26 9.55
N ARG A 167 7.65 10.24 9.40
CA ARG A 167 6.23 10.26 9.75
C ARG A 167 5.91 9.25 10.83
N LEU A 168 5.01 9.64 11.74
CA LEU A 168 4.42 8.78 12.75
C LEU A 168 3.06 8.30 12.22
N ILE A 169 2.78 7.01 12.37
CA ILE A 169 1.50 6.39 12.04
C ILE A 169 0.84 5.89 13.31
N GLU A 170 -0.40 6.27 13.51
CA GLU A 170 -1.28 5.81 14.57
C GLU A 170 -2.51 5.16 13.93
N MET A 171 -2.79 3.91 14.24
CA MET A 171 -3.93 3.21 13.64
C MET A 171 -4.65 2.37 14.68
N LEU A 172 -5.94 2.64 14.85
CA LEU A 172 -6.86 1.83 15.63
C LEU A 172 -7.86 1.16 14.68
N GLN A 173 -7.92 -0.16 14.68
CA GLN A 173 -8.90 -0.93 13.93
C GLN A 173 -9.74 -1.79 14.85
N VAL A 174 -11.04 -1.83 14.58
CA VAL A 174 -12.01 -2.68 15.25
C VAL A 174 -12.74 -3.50 14.20
N GLU A 175 -12.81 -4.79 14.39
CA GLU A 175 -13.61 -5.70 13.57
C GLU A 175 -14.63 -6.42 14.45
N LEU A 176 -15.88 -6.40 14.04
CA LEU A 176 -16.98 -7.14 14.62
C LEU A 176 -17.34 -8.28 13.67
N PRO A 177 -16.74 -9.48 13.83
CA PRO A 177 -17.11 -10.63 13.04
C PRO A 177 -18.55 -11.04 13.39
N GLU A 178 -19.30 -11.50 12.40
CA GLU A 178 -20.66 -12.02 12.58
C GLU A 178 -21.67 -11.03 13.24
N LEU A 179 -21.53 -9.72 12.96
CA LEU A 179 -22.41 -8.69 13.51
C LEU A 179 -23.89 -8.95 13.16
N PHE A 180 -24.14 -9.35 11.88
CA PHE A 180 -25.47 -9.72 11.37
C PHE A 180 -25.38 -11.09 10.67
N GLY A 181 -25.46 -12.16 11.42
CA GLY A 181 -25.26 -13.50 10.89
C GLY A 181 -23.82 -13.74 10.46
N ARG A 182 -23.53 -13.79 9.14
CA ARG A 182 -22.17 -14.00 8.62
C ARG A 182 -21.54 -12.74 8.02
N HIS A 183 -22.03 -11.56 8.40
CA HIS A 183 -21.49 -10.29 7.95
C HIS A 183 -20.54 -9.71 8.98
N SER A 184 -19.40 -9.20 8.55
CA SER A 184 -18.44 -8.50 9.41
C SER A 184 -18.50 -6.99 9.17
N LEU A 185 -18.40 -6.23 10.23
CA LEU A 185 -18.24 -4.78 10.21
C LEU A 185 -16.84 -4.44 10.72
N SER A 186 -16.10 -3.64 9.97
CA SER A 186 -14.82 -3.08 10.39
C SER A 186 -14.90 -1.57 10.46
N ALA A 187 -14.19 -0.98 11.43
CA ALA A 187 -13.97 0.46 11.51
C ALA A 187 -12.48 0.73 11.77
N ALA A 188 -11.95 1.82 11.25
CA ALA A 188 -10.58 2.24 11.46
C ALA A 188 -10.48 3.74 11.69
N LEU A 189 -9.62 4.14 12.61
CA LEU A 189 -9.09 5.49 12.74
C LEU A 189 -7.60 5.41 12.42
N VAL A 190 -7.15 6.20 11.47
CA VAL A 190 -5.75 6.23 11.04
C VAL A 190 -5.29 7.68 11.04
N ALA A 191 -4.15 7.97 11.67
CA ALA A 191 -3.51 9.27 11.61
C ALA A 191 -2.08 9.12 11.12
N GLN A 192 -1.66 10.04 10.28
CA GLN A 192 -0.29 10.25 9.84
C GLN A 192 0.16 11.63 10.28
N GLN A 193 1.23 11.70 11.04
CA GLN A 193 1.82 12.95 11.49
C GLN A 193 3.21 13.13 10.89
N ASP A 194 3.40 14.15 10.09
CA ASP A 194 4.69 14.53 9.54
C ASP A 194 5.50 15.27 10.61
N LEU A 195 6.65 14.73 10.97
CA LEU A 195 7.50 15.25 12.05
C LEU A 195 8.50 16.32 11.57
N ARG A 196 8.45 16.74 10.31
CA ARG A 196 9.30 17.81 9.79
C ARG A 196 8.86 19.18 10.34
N SER A 197 9.78 20.16 10.30
CA SER A 197 9.46 21.56 10.63
C SER A 197 8.54 22.19 9.57
N GLU A 198 7.67 23.10 10.00
CA GLU A 198 6.82 23.91 9.09
C GLU A 198 7.64 24.93 8.29
N ASP A 199 8.86 25.23 8.74
CA ASP A 199 9.76 26.22 8.11
C ASP A 199 10.35 25.75 6.77
N LEU A 200 10.05 24.52 6.31
CA LEU A 200 10.46 23.99 5.01
C LEU A 200 9.59 24.50 3.87
N GLN A 201 9.08 25.73 3.97
CA GLN A 201 8.41 26.39 2.86
C GLN A 201 9.41 26.80 1.79
N PRO A 202 9.10 26.68 0.49
CA PRO A 202 9.98 27.18 -0.55
C PRO A 202 10.18 28.69 -0.37
N GLU A 203 11.41 29.16 -0.41
CA GLU A 203 11.72 30.60 -0.40
C GLU A 203 11.25 31.21 -1.73
N GLY A 204 10.15 31.92 -1.67
CA GLY A 204 9.64 32.74 -2.76
C GLY A 204 8.85 31.96 -3.83
N PRO A 205 7.76 32.55 -4.27
CA PRO A 205 6.93 31.90 -5.27
C PRO A 205 7.53 32.13 -6.66
N SER A 206 8.03 31.10 -7.30
CA SER A 206 7.81 31.03 -8.73
C SER A 206 6.44 30.38 -8.92
N ALA A 207 5.54 30.96 -9.67
CA ALA A 207 4.24 30.39 -10.01
C ALA A 207 4.35 29.02 -10.71
N GLU A 208 5.56 28.57 -11.00
CA GLU A 208 5.94 27.32 -11.64
C GLU A 208 6.35 26.24 -10.65
N VAL A 209 6.57 26.58 -9.38
CA VAL A 209 7.09 25.69 -8.33
C VAL A 209 6.00 25.50 -7.29
N ILE A 210 4.93 24.88 -7.67
CA ILE A 210 3.79 24.58 -6.81
C ILE A 210 4.06 23.23 -6.14
N GLY A 211 3.80 23.13 -4.84
CA GLY A 211 3.88 21.87 -4.09
C GLY A 211 5.27 21.40 -3.69
N LEU A 212 6.28 22.25 -3.65
CA LEU A 212 7.60 21.88 -3.17
C LEU A 212 7.69 21.97 -1.63
N GLY A 213 8.08 20.88 -1.00
CA GLY A 213 8.51 20.86 0.40
C GLY A 213 7.40 20.85 1.45
N GLY A 214 6.16 20.60 1.08
CA GLY A 214 5.06 20.52 2.03
C GLY A 214 5.17 19.37 3.03
N ARG A 215 4.62 19.57 4.24
CA ARG A 215 4.35 18.51 5.23
C ARG A 215 3.04 17.83 4.88
N LEU A 216 2.98 16.53 5.10
CA LEU A 216 1.78 15.75 4.87
C LEU A 216 1.29 15.13 6.19
N SER A 217 0.33 15.79 6.84
CA SER A 217 -0.37 15.27 8.02
C SER A 217 -1.83 15.04 7.69
N THR A 218 -2.30 13.80 7.88
CA THR A 218 -3.65 13.37 7.48
C THR A 218 -4.26 12.46 8.51
N GLU A 219 -5.58 12.55 8.67
CA GLU A 219 -6.38 11.67 9.53
C GLU A 219 -7.52 11.06 8.71
N TYR A 220 -7.86 9.81 9.00
CA TYR A 220 -8.88 9.06 8.27
C TYR A 220 -9.80 8.32 9.22
N LEU A 221 -11.10 8.38 8.92
CA LEU A 221 -12.12 7.51 9.49
C LEU A 221 -12.58 6.55 8.40
N GLY A 222 -12.40 5.26 8.61
CA GLY A 222 -12.79 4.20 7.67
C GLY A 222 -13.86 3.28 8.25
N VAL A 223 -14.76 2.79 7.39
CA VAL A 223 -15.75 1.77 7.70
C VAL A 223 -15.82 0.76 6.56
N ALA A 224 -15.96 -0.53 6.87
CA ALA A 224 -16.17 -1.58 5.88
C ALA A 224 -17.22 -2.59 6.34
N LEU A 225 -18.00 -3.09 5.39
CA LEU A 225 -19.00 -4.13 5.59
C LEU A 225 -18.75 -5.24 4.55
N ARG A 226 -18.61 -6.47 5.01
CA ARG A 226 -18.32 -7.64 4.18
C ARG A 226 -19.22 -8.81 4.55
N GLY A 227 -19.58 -9.63 3.57
CA GLY A 227 -20.35 -10.84 3.84
C GLY A 227 -20.86 -11.56 2.60
N PRO A 228 -21.54 -12.68 2.78
CA PRO A 228 -22.21 -13.39 1.71
C PRO A 228 -23.55 -12.75 1.37
N LEU A 229 -23.82 -12.56 0.07
CA LEU A 229 -25.16 -12.26 -0.45
C LEU A 229 -25.93 -13.55 -0.76
N ALA A 230 -25.22 -14.60 -1.20
CA ALA A 230 -25.75 -15.93 -1.49
C ALA A 230 -24.66 -16.99 -1.25
N ALA A 231 -24.97 -18.26 -1.49
CA ALA A 231 -24.05 -19.37 -1.20
C ALA A 231 -22.64 -19.25 -1.84
N ALA A 232 -22.55 -18.60 -3.00
CA ALA A 232 -21.28 -18.44 -3.72
C ALA A 232 -20.97 -16.97 -4.07
N LEU A 233 -21.83 -16.03 -3.66
CA LEU A 233 -21.72 -14.61 -3.97
C LEU A 233 -21.42 -13.83 -2.70
N TYR A 234 -20.32 -13.09 -2.71
CA TYR A 234 -19.84 -12.26 -1.61
C TYR A 234 -19.76 -10.81 -2.05
N TYR A 235 -19.90 -9.92 -1.09
CA TYR A 235 -19.66 -8.50 -1.29
C TYR A 235 -18.68 -7.96 -0.25
N ASP A 236 -18.00 -6.90 -0.62
CA ASP A 236 -17.31 -5.98 0.26
C ASP A 236 -17.67 -4.54 -0.10
N LEU A 237 -17.94 -3.73 0.89
CA LEU A 237 -18.18 -2.30 0.75
C LEU A 237 -17.34 -1.58 1.77
N PHE A 238 -16.70 -0.48 1.38
CA PHE A 238 -15.94 0.33 2.32
C PHE A 238 -15.94 1.80 1.94
N GLY A 239 -15.61 2.64 2.90
CA GLY A 239 -15.41 4.06 2.68
C GLY A 239 -14.45 4.66 3.70
N TYR A 240 -13.77 5.71 3.30
CA TYR A 240 -12.92 6.56 4.12
C TYR A 240 -13.32 8.01 3.96
N LEU A 241 -13.36 8.70 5.09
CA LEU A 241 -13.38 10.14 5.15
C LEU A 241 -12.00 10.59 5.62
N GLY A 242 -11.34 11.44 4.82
CA GLY A 242 -9.99 11.94 5.08
C GLY A 242 -10.02 13.42 5.39
N THR A 243 -9.21 13.84 6.38
CA THR A 243 -8.93 15.23 6.69
C THR A 243 -7.43 15.41 6.92
N GLY A 244 -6.97 16.64 7.05
CA GLY A 244 -5.57 16.95 7.28
C GLY A 244 -5.21 18.35 6.82
N ARG A 245 -3.93 18.57 6.57
CA ARG A 245 -3.41 19.82 6.03
C ARG A 245 -2.46 19.56 4.89
N THR A 246 -2.61 20.33 3.82
CA THR A 246 -1.72 20.33 2.65
C THR A 246 -1.15 21.72 2.41
N LEU A 247 0.02 21.79 1.80
CA LEU A 247 0.60 23.06 1.38
C LEU A 247 -0.20 23.60 0.17
N SER A 248 -0.70 24.80 0.31
CA SER A 248 -1.50 25.50 -0.69
C SER A 248 -0.83 26.80 -1.09
N TYR A 249 -1.08 27.25 -2.31
CA TYR A 249 -0.59 28.54 -2.83
C TYR A 249 -1.76 29.47 -3.14
N ILE A 250 -2.14 30.28 -2.14
CA ILE A 250 -3.32 31.14 -2.20
C ILE A 250 -2.88 32.60 -2.12
N ASP A 251 -3.42 33.45 -2.98
CA ASP A 251 -3.15 34.89 -3.04
C ASP A 251 -1.65 35.27 -3.10
N GLY A 252 -0.83 34.43 -3.76
CA GLY A 252 0.60 34.67 -3.90
C GLY A 252 1.46 34.27 -2.71
N ALA A 253 0.91 33.52 -1.75
CA ALA A 253 1.62 33.03 -0.57
C ALA A 253 1.36 31.53 -0.34
N TYR A 254 2.37 30.85 0.22
CA TYR A 254 2.20 29.47 0.69
C TYR A 254 1.57 29.46 2.09
N SER A 255 0.55 28.63 2.29
CA SER A 255 -0.09 28.37 3.57
C SER A 255 -0.52 26.91 3.68
N TYR A 256 -0.69 26.40 4.91
CA TYR A 256 -1.24 25.08 5.14
C TYR A 256 -2.75 25.16 5.32
N GLU A 257 -3.48 24.68 4.31
CA GLU A 257 -4.92 24.68 4.29
C GLU A 257 -5.52 23.30 4.63
N TRP A 258 -6.77 23.30 5.04
CA TRP A 258 -7.49 22.08 5.39
C TRP A 258 -7.84 21.26 4.14
N VAL A 259 -7.78 19.95 4.32
CA VAL A 259 -8.24 18.95 3.35
C VAL A 259 -9.51 18.29 3.90
N LEU A 260 -10.49 18.09 3.03
CA LEU A 260 -11.63 17.20 3.29
C LEU A 260 -11.86 16.33 2.05
N SER A 261 -11.59 15.07 2.19
CA SER A 261 -11.55 14.14 1.06
C SER A 261 -12.23 12.82 1.37
N GLY A 262 -12.48 12.00 0.37
CA GLY A 262 -13.13 10.72 0.55
C GLY A 262 -12.71 9.67 -0.46
N LEU A 263 -12.75 8.42 -0.01
CA LEU A 263 -12.61 7.22 -0.83
C LEU A 263 -13.78 6.30 -0.53
N VAL A 264 -14.45 5.83 -1.56
CA VAL A 264 -15.45 4.76 -1.43
C VAL A 264 -15.13 3.65 -2.41
N GLY A 265 -15.41 2.43 -1.99
CA GLY A 265 -15.19 1.28 -2.85
C GLY A 265 -16.10 0.12 -2.49
N GLY A 266 -16.21 -0.80 -3.43
CA GLY A 266 -16.95 -2.02 -3.21
C GLY A 266 -16.68 -3.06 -4.27
N GLY A 267 -16.93 -4.30 -3.92
CA GLY A 267 -16.72 -5.46 -4.77
C GLY A 267 -17.83 -6.48 -4.65
N LEU A 268 -18.00 -7.21 -5.73
CA LEU A 268 -18.83 -8.43 -5.79
C LEU A 268 -17.96 -9.57 -6.29
N ARG A 269 -17.90 -10.67 -5.54
CA ARG A 269 -17.13 -11.86 -5.91
C ARG A 269 -18.01 -13.09 -5.95
N TYR A 270 -18.02 -13.75 -7.10
CA TYR A 270 -18.74 -14.98 -7.33
C TYR A 270 -17.78 -16.16 -7.53
N PHE A 271 -18.00 -17.25 -6.82
CA PHE A 271 -17.20 -18.48 -6.91
C PHE A 271 -17.99 -19.60 -7.57
N ARG A 272 -17.36 -20.32 -8.50
CA ARG A 272 -17.89 -21.51 -9.12
C ARG A 272 -16.89 -22.66 -9.03
N GLY A 273 -16.95 -23.40 -7.91
CA GLY A 273 -15.99 -24.46 -7.59
C GLY A 273 -16.01 -25.62 -8.58
N GLU A 274 -17.18 -25.97 -9.11
CA GLU A 274 -17.38 -27.13 -9.99
C GLU A 274 -16.75 -26.96 -11.38
N TRP A 275 -16.57 -25.75 -11.85
CA TRP A 275 -15.99 -25.47 -13.15
C TRP A 275 -14.63 -24.79 -13.03
N LEU A 276 -13.56 -25.62 -13.13
CA LEU A 276 -12.17 -25.17 -13.08
C LEU A 276 -11.85 -24.27 -11.86
N SER A 277 -12.54 -24.43 -10.76
CA SER A 277 -12.43 -23.58 -9.56
C SER A 277 -12.41 -22.10 -9.91
N SER A 278 -13.36 -21.67 -10.77
CA SER A 278 -13.39 -20.32 -11.30
C SER A 278 -13.98 -19.29 -10.33
N SER A 279 -13.55 -18.05 -10.47
CA SER A 279 -14.14 -16.91 -9.78
C SER A 279 -14.25 -15.69 -10.70
N ALA A 280 -15.34 -14.94 -10.55
CA ALA A 280 -15.54 -13.65 -11.19
C ALA A 280 -15.61 -12.57 -10.12
N GLU A 281 -14.98 -11.43 -10.37
CA GLU A 281 -15.00 -10.28 -9.46
C GLU A 281 -15.29 -9.00 -10.24
N LEU A 282 -16.14 -8.16 -9.65
CA LEU A 282 -16.36 -6.78 -10.06
C LEU A 282 -15.95 -5.88 -8.90
N ARG A 283 -15.19 -4.83 -9.17
CA ARG A 283 -14.72 -3.85 -8.18
C ARG A 283 -14.93 -2.44 -8.70
N LEU A 284 -15.37 -1.57 -7.82
CA LEU A 284 -15.52 -0.15 -8.06
C LEU A 284 -14.78 0.63 -6.97
N LEU A 285 -14.04 1.66 -7.38
CA LEU A 285 -13.40 2.63 -6.47
C LEU A 285 -13.70 4.04 -6.95
N LEU A 286 -13.89 4.96 -6.02
CA LEU A 286 -14.05 6.39 -6.28
C LEU A 286 -13.30 7.16 -5.21
N ALA A 287 -12.24 7.86 -5.60
CA ALA A 287 -11.50 8.81 -4.77
C ALA A 287 -11.81 10.24 -5.22
N THR A 288 -12.10 11.12 -4.28
CA THR A 288 -12.37 12.53 -4.57
C THR A 288 -11.17 13.22 -5.21
N GLY A 289 -11.44 14.23 -6.02
CA GLY A 289 -10.48 15.05 -6.73
C GLY A 289 -10.67 16.52 -6.44
N ASP A 290 -9.78 17.33 -6.98
CA ASP A 290 -9.78 18.78 -6.91
C ASP A 290 -9.38 19.35 -8.26
N GLU A 291 -10.09 20.37 -8.77
CA GLU A 291 -9.84 20.92 -10.11
C GLU A 291 -8.68 21.93 -10.13
N ASP A 292 -8.39 22.56 -9.01
CA ASP A 292 -7.37 23.58 -8.88
C ASP A 292 -6.04 23.05 -8.32
N TYR A 293 -5.97 21.76 -8.05
CA TYR A 293 -4.71 21.07 -7.73
C TYR A 293 -3.77 21.12 -8.93
N THR A 294 -2.55 21.57 -8.72
CA THR A 294 -1.65 21.86 -9.83
C THR A 294 -0.46 20.93 -9.92
N ASP A 295 -0.33 19.98 -8.99
CA ASP A 295 0.83 19.14 -8.84
C ASP A 295 0.48 17.65 -8.98
N LEU A 296 1.38 16.91 -9.66
CA LEU A 296 1.34 15.45 -9.76
C LEU A 296 1.49 14.75 -8.40
N PHE A 297 2.03 15.45 -7.41
CA PHE A 297 2.28 14.95 -6.05
C PHE A 297 1.16 15.28 -5.06
N ILE A 298 0.01 15.77 -5.56
CA ILE A 298 -1.15 16.09 -4.72
C ILE A 298 -0.82 17.19 -3.71
N GLU A 299 -0.16 18.22 -4.18
CA GLU A 299 0.20 19.43 -3.45
C GLU A 299 -0.26 20.64 -4.25
N GLY A 300 -0.30 21.81 -3.63
CA GLY A 300 -0.46 23.07 -4.33
C GLY A 300 -1.88 23.45 -4.68
N ASN A 301 -2.84 23.15 -3.82
CA ASN A 301 -4.19 23.72 -3.89
C ASN A 301 -4.12 25.25 -4.01
N ARG A 302 -4.94 25.85 -4.88
CA ARG A 302 -4.92 27.29 -5.18
C ARG A 302 -5.99 28.10 -4.49
N ASP A 303 -7.09 27.46 -4.17
CA ASP A 303 -8.20 28.16 -3.56
C ASP A 303 -8.93 27.27 -2.53
N GLY A 304 -8.97 27.71 -1.30
CA GLY A 304 -9.86 27.19 -0.26
C GLY A 304 -9.57 25.77 0.22
N LEU A 305 -10.61 24.98 0.39
CA LEU A 305 -10.56 23.63 0.94
C LEU A 305 -10.12 22.64 -0.12
N ALA A 306 -8.98 21.97 0.07
CA ALA A 306 -8.55 20.89 -0.80
C ALA A 306 -9.43 19.65 -0.65
N THR A 307 -9.82 19.04 -1.76
CA THR A 307 -10.74 17.89 -1.76
C THR A 307 -10.14 16.63 -2.37
N VAL A 308 -8.89 16.66 -2.83
CA VAL A 308 -8.21 15.50 -3.38
C VAL A 308 -7.91 14.47 -2.28
N PHE A 309 -8.30 13.22 -2.52
CA PHE A 309 -7.96 12.12 -1.62
C PHE A 309 -6.49 11.72 -1.80
N SER A 310 -5.81 11.46 -0.70
CA SER A 310 -4.44 10.95 -0.69
C SER A 310 -4.35 9.72 0.19
N THR A 311 -3.64 8.71 -0.26
CA THR A 311 -3.33 7.52 0.55
C THR A 311 -2.02 7.72 1.31
N ILE A 312 -1.83 7.02 2.41
CA ILE A 312 -0.57 7.01 3.16
C ILE A 312 0.48 6.18 2.41
N SER A 313 0.11 4.99 1.93
CA SER A 313 0.92 4.19 1.00
C SER A 313 0.26 4.09 -0.37
N GLN A 314 1.05 3.79 -1.40
CA GLN A 314 0.55 3.75 -2.77
C GLN A 314 0.24 2.31 -3.19
N PRO A 315 -1.04 1.94 -3.38
CA PRO A 315 -1.39 0.65 -3.93
C PRO A 315 -1.07 0.58 -5.43
N GLU A 316 -0.61 -0.57 -5.91
CA GLU A 316 -0.57 -0.86 -7.34
C GLU A 316 -1.99 -1.16 -7.84
N LEU A 317 -2.51 -0.35 -8.77
CA LEU A 317 -3.89 -0.45 -9.25
C LEU A 317 -3.98 -1.34 -10.49
N ALA A 318 -3.01 -1.20 -11.42
CA ALA A 318 -2.92 -1.99 -12.64
C ALA A 318 -1.45 -2.14 -13.07
N LEU A 319 -1.19 -2.91 -14.13
CA LEU A 319 0.18 -3.23 -14.57
C LEU A 319 0.87 -2.05 -15.25
N LEU A 320 0.16 -1.31 -16.10
CA LEU A 320 0.71 -0.26 -16.96
C LEU A 320 0.28 1.14 -16.55
N PHE A 321 -0.94 1.28 -16.01
CA PHE A 321 -1.47 2.55 -15.56
C PHE A 321 -1.90 2.47 -14.10
N SER A 322 -1.03 2.93 -13.21
CA SER A 322 -1.24 2.89 -11.76
C SER A 322 -0.97 4.26 -11.12
N PRO A 323 -1.83 5.27 -11.39
CA PRO A 323 -1.72 6.56 -10.74
C PRO A 323 -2.05 6.44 -9.24
N ARG A 324 -1.68 7.45 -8.45
CA ARG A 324 -2.09 7.54 -7.04
C ARG A 324 -3.61 7.59 -6.93
N LEU A 325 -4.15 7.07 -5.83
CA LEU A 325 -5.57 7.17 -5.50
C LEU A 325 -5.92 8.60 -5.07
N GLY A 326 -6.06 9.49 -6.05
CA GLY A 326 -6.54 10.86 -5.90
C GLY A 326 -7.12 11.30 -7.21
N ASN A 327 -8.29 11.91 -7.21
CA ASN A 327 -9.04 12.27 -8.42
C ASN A 327 -9.20 11.07 -9.38
N LEU A 328 -9.54 9.90 -8.84
CA LEU A 328 -9.57 8.67 -9.60
C LEU A 328 -10.85 7.87 -9.30
N MET A 329 -11.50 7.43 -10.36
CA MET A 329 -12.53 6.41 -10.35
C MET A 329 -12.06 5.24 -11.21
N LEU A 330 -12.19 4.01 -10.70
CA LEU A 330 -11.95 2.82 -11.49
C LEU A 330 -13.09 1.82 -11.37
N ALA A 331 -13.35 1.12 -12.47
CA ALA A 331 -14.21 -0.04 -12.52
C ALA A 331 -13.39 -1.21 -13.07
N GLU A 332 -13.30 -2.29 -12.31
CA GLU A 332 -12.53 -3.47 -12.64
C GLU A 332 -13.44 -4.68 -12.75
N ALA A 333 -13.25 -5.49 -13.78
CA ALA A 333 -13.85 -6.79 -13.91
C ALA A 333 -12.73 -7.82 -14.09
N SER A 334 -12.77 -8.89 -13.29
CA SER A 334 -11.77 -9.95 -13.40
C SER A 334 -12.41 -11.33 -13.39
N TYR A 335 -11.75 -12.28 -14.07
CA TYR A 335 -12.14 -13.66 -14.14
C TYR A 335 -10.93 -14.57 -14.01
N SER A 336 -10.94 -15.42 -12.99
CA SER A 336 -9.87 -16.37 -12.70
C SER A 336 -10.38 -17.80 -12.83
N LEU A 337 -9.51 -18.68 -13.34
CA LEU A 337 -9.79 -20.11 -13.41
C LEU A 337 -8.51 -20.94 -13.21
N LYS A 338 -8.66 -22.20 -12.80
CA LYS A 338 -7.59 -23.19 -12.65
C LYS A 338 -7.74 -24.31 -13.65
N PRO A 339 -7.18 -24.18 -14.89
CA PRO A 339 -7.24 -25.23 -15.91
C PRO A 339 -6.53 -26.52 -15.49
N ALA A 340 -5.51 -26.40 -14.65
CA ALA A 340 -4.77 -27.52 -14.06
C ALA A 340 -4.41 -27.24 -12.60
N ALA A 341 -4.06 -28.24 -11.84
CA ALA A 341 -3.70 -28.12 -10.43
C ALA A 341 -2.51 -27.15 -10.20
N VAL A 342 -1.59 -27.11 -11.17
CA VAL A 342 -0.39 -26.27 -11.14
C VAL A 342 -0.55 -24.94 -11.85
N LEU A 343 -1.66 -24.70 -12.58
CA LEU A 343 -1.85 -23.50 -13.40
C LEU A 343 -3.11 -22.75 -12.98
N GLN A 344 -2.96 -21.48 -12.70
CA GLN A 344 -4.05 -20.53 -12.54
C GLN A 344 -3.91 -19.42 -13.60
N THR A 345 -5.01 -19.05 -14.23
CA THR A 345 -5.06 -17.93 -15.18
C THR A 345 -6.02 -16.86 -14.67
N LEU A 346 -5.75 -15.62 -15.06
CA LEU A 346 -6.55 -14.44 -14.73
C LEU A 346 -6.68 -13.57 -15.99
N LEU A 347 -7.89 -13.13 -16.25
CA LEU A 347 -8.19 -12.02 -17.17
C LEU A 347 -8.74 -10.88 -16.33
N LYS A 348 -8.21 -9.66 -16.53
CA LYS A 348 -8.64 -8.46 -15.83
C LYS A 348 -8.82 -7.33 -16.83
N ALA A 349 -9.90 -6.55 -16.68
CA ALA A 349 -10.15 -5.34 -17.44
C ALA A 349 -10.44 -4.22 -16.44
N THR A 350 -9.69 -3.12 -16.52
CA THR A 350 -9.80 -1.96 -15.63
C THR A 350 -10.09 -0.72 -16.45
N PHE A 351 -11.14 -0.01 -16.08
CA PHE A 351 -11.60 1.21 -16.71
C PHE A 351 -11.33 2.39 -15.77
N PHE A 352 -10.64 3.42 -16.25
CA PHE A 352 -10.19 4.57 -15.45
C PHE A 352 -10.85 5.86 -15.88
N LEU A 353 -11.33 6.62 -14.90
CA LEU A 353 -11.93 7.94 -15.06
C LEU A 353 -11.37 8.89 -13.99
N ARG A 354 -11.39 10.19 -14.25
CA ARG A 354 -11.23 11.23 -13.23
C ARG A 354 -12.61 11.83 -12.91
N PRO A 355 -13.06 11.79 -11.64
CA PRO A 355 -14.36 12.34 -11.25
C PRO A 355 -14.44 13.87 -11.36
N THR A 356 -13.31 14.56 -11.17
CA THR A 356 -13.20 16.01 -11.29
C THR A 356 -12.23 16.35 -12.43
N LEU A 357 -12.58 17.33 -13.26
CA LEU A 357 -11.67 17.83 -14.31
C LEU A 357 -10.50 18.54 -13.63
N GLY A 358 -9.30 18.00 -13.78
CA GLY A 358 -8.12 18.47 -13.09
C GLY A 358 -6.99 17.46 -13.18
N PRO A 359 -5.90 17.64 -12.44
CA PRO A 359 -4.74 16.75 -12.48
C PRO A 359 -5.02 15.40 -11.84
N VAL A 360 -4.29 14.40 -12.32
CA VAL A 360 -4.03 13.11 -11.68
C VAL A 360 -2.53 12.90 -11.60
N SER A 361 -2.06 11.99 -10.79
CA SER A 361 -0.61 11.76 -10.58
C SER A 361 0.09 11.02 -11.74
N ASP A 362 -0.22 11.38 -12.98
CA ASP A 362 0.46 10.90 -14.19
C ASP A 362 0.72 12.07 -15.14
N ALA A 363 2.00 12.30 -15.44
CA ALA A 363 2.43 13.44 -16.26
C ALA A 363 1.92 13.41 -17.70
N ARG A 364 1.48 12.26 -18.21
CA ARG A 364 0.92 12.09 -19.55
C ARG A 364 -0.51 12.60 -19.66
N VAL A 365 -1.20 12.75 -18.53
CA VAL A 365 -2.57 13.29 -18.49
C VAL A 365 -2.52 14.81 -18.59
N ASP A 366 -3.36 15.36 -19.47
CA ASP A 366 -3.56 16.80 -19.60
C ASP A 366 -4.57 17.28 -18.54
N PRO A 367 -4.15 18.06 -17.54
CA PRO A 367 -5.08 18.57 -16.52
C PRO A 367 -6.12 19.53 -17.13
N ALA A 368 -5.83 20.18 -18.26
CA ALA A 368 -6.74 21.09 -18.95
C ALA A 368 -7.73 20.38 -19.89
N SER A 369 -7.55 19.08 -20.16
CA SER A 369 -8.48 18.32 -21.00
C SER A 369 -9.88 18.29 -20.40
N SER A 370 -10.90 18.48 -21.20
CA SER A 370 -12.31 18.36 -20.81
C SER A 370 -12.81 16.90 -20.74
N SER A 371 -11.97 15.92 -21.08
CA SER A 371 -12.33 14.50 -21.03
C SER A 371 -12.16 13.96 -19.60
N PRO A 372 -13.17 13.33 -19.01
CA PRO A 372 -13.00 12.58 -17.76
C PRO A 372 -12.37 11.19 -17.97
N TYR A 373 -12.32 10.68 -19.21
CA TYR A 373 -11.86 9.33 -19.50
C TYR A 373 -10.34 9.27 -19.59
N LEU A 374 -9.74 8.52 -18.64
CA LEU A 374 -8.30 8.29 -18.55
C LEU A 374 -7.84 7.12 -19.42
N GLY A 375 -8.63 6.05 -19.54
CA GLY A 375 -8.25 4.91 -20.37
C GLY A 375 -8.81 3.59 -19.87
N THR A 376 -8.45 2.52 -20.62
CA THR A 376 -8.79 1.14 -20.27
C THR A 376 -7.56 0.26 -20.36
N GLU A 377 -7.35 -0.55 -19.34
CA GLU A 377 -6.29 -1.57 -19.33
C GLU A 377 -6.90 -2.97 -19.33
N VAL A 378 -6.31 -3.87 -20.11
CA VAL A 378 -6.67 -5.28 -20.13
C VAL A 378 -5.42 -6.11 -19.88
N ASP A 379 -5.46 -6.92 -18.81
CA ASP A 379 -4.36 -7.77 -18.39
C ASP A 379 -4.73 -9.25 -18.48
N VAL A 380 -3.77 -10.07 -18.87
CA VAL A 380 -3.82 -11.52 -18.80
C VAL A 380 -2.65 -12.01 -17.96
N ALA A 381 -2.93 -12.83 -16.95
CA ALA A 381 -1.90 -13.45 -16.14
C ALA A 381 -2.00 -14.96 -16.12
N ALA A 382 -0.84 -15.62 -16.04
CA ALA A 382 -0.72 -17.06 -15.83
C ALA A 382 0.26 -17.29 -14.66
N ARG A 383 -0.19 -18.04 -13.65
CA ARG A 383 0.62 -18.43 -12.50
C ARG A 383 0.79 -19.94 -12.49
N LEU A 384 2.05 -20.39 -12.52
CA LEU A 384 2.42 -21.80 -12.48
C LEU A 384 3.10 -22.11 -11.15
N ARG A 385 2.58 -23.09 -10.42
CA ARG A 385 3.20 -23.63 -9.22
C ARG A 385 3.72 -25.02 -9.52
N LEU A 386 4.97 -25.08 -10.03
CA LEU A 386 5.58 -26.34 -10.51
C LEU A 386 5.91 -27.26 -9.35
N PHE A 387 6.40 -26.68 -8.25
CA PHE A 387 6.72 -27.38 -7.01
C PHE A 387 6.20 -26.56 -5.82
N SER A 388 6.30 -27.09 -4.60
CA SER A 388 5.89 -26.38 -3.38
C SER A 388 6.67 -25.09 -3.15
N ASP A 389 7.89 -25.06 -3.59
CA ASP A 389 8.93 -24.07 -3.37
C ASP A 389 9.24 -23.22 -4.62
N LEU A 390 8.71 -23.58 -5.80
CA LEU A 390 8.98 -22.88 -7.06
C LEU A 390 7.68 -22.40 -7.72
N GLY A 391 7.54 -21.07 -7.83
CA GLY A 391 6.49 -20.37 -8.53
C GLY A 391 7.00 -19.59 -9.73
N LEU A 392 6.19 -19.54 -10.78
CA LEU A 392 6.39 -18.68 -11.95
C LEU A 392 5.10 -17.91 -12.18
N ALA A 393 5.20 -16.61 -12.49
CA ALA A 393 4.06 -15.82 -12.93
C ALA A 393 4.42 -15.01 -14.17
N PHE A 394 3.49 -14.93 -15.09
CA PHE A 394 3.58 -14.12 -16.30
C PHE A 394 2.34 -13.27 -16.39
N THR A 395 2.51 -11.97 -16.55
CA THR A 395 1.43 -11.03 -16.78
C THR A 395 1.74 -10.23 -18.04
N ALA A 396 0.76 -10.04 -18.90
CA ALA A 396 0.86 -9.18 -20.06
C ALA A 396 -0.37 -8.27 -20.07
N GLY A 397 -0.18 -7.01 -20.43
CA GLY A 397 -1.23 -6.00 -20.44
C GLY A 397 -1.16 -5.10 -21.65
N VAL A 398 -2.30 -4.52 -21.96
CA VAL A 398 -2.45 -3.44 -22.93
C VAL A 398 -3.23 -2.32 -22.28
N PHE A 399 -2.70 -1.10 -22.34
CA PHE A 399 -3.39 0.11 -21.91
C PHE A 399 -3.75 0.96 -23.13
N LEU A 400 -5.02 1.32 -23.20
CA LEU A 400 -5.60 2.18 -24.22
C LEU A 400 -5.86 3.56 -23.60
N PRO A 401 -4.99 4.57 -23.81
CA PRO A 401 -5.16 5.89 -23.25
C PRO A 401 -6.45 6.55 -23.72
N GLY A 402 -7.11 7.27 -22.82
CA GLY A 402 -8.33 8.00 -23.09
C GLY A 402 -8.10 9.44 -23.53
N GLY A 403 -9.19 10.16 -23.81
CA GLY A 403 -9.15 11.55 -24.25
C GLY A 403 -8.62 12.55 -23.21
N ALA A 404 -8.35 12.12 -21.98
CA ALA A 404 -7.70 12.94 -20.97
C ALA A 404 -6.17 13.03 -21.13
N PHE A 405 -5.56 12.11 -21.89
CA PHE A 405 -4.13 12.13 -22.17
C PHE A 405 -3.77 13.22 -23.19
N ARG A 406 -2.55 13.74 -23.08
CA ARG A 406 -2.00 14.66 -24.09
C ARG A 406 -1.96 13.97 -25.45
N ALA A 407 -2.15 14.72 -26.52
CA ALA A 407 -2.17 14.17 -27.88
C ALA A 407 -0.89 13.39 -28.26
N SER A 408 0.28 13.76 -27.67
CA SER A 408 1.54 13.05 -27.83
C SER A 408 1.57 11.69 -27.10
N ASP A 409 0.70 11.47 -26.12
CA ASP A 409 0.73 10.35 -25.19
C ASP A 409 -0.52 9.45 -25.32
N GLN A 410 -1.23 9.54 -26.43
CA GLN A 410 -2.42 8.72 -26.73
C GLN A 410 -2.10 7.42 -27.48
N GLU A 411 -0.83 7.07 -27.62
CA GLU A 411 -0.45 5.79 -28.18
C GLU A 411 -0.77 4.63 -27.22
N THR A 412 -1.16 3.49 -27.80
CA THR A 412 -1.43 2.29 -27.01
C THR A 412 -0.16 1.75 -26.38
N ASP A 413 -0.17 1.57 -25.07
CA ASP A 413 0.93 0.97 -24.33
C ASP A 413 0.76 -0.54 -24.25
N PHE A 414 1.87 -1.27 -24.40
CA PHE A 414 1.96 -2.71 -24.19
C PHE A 414 3.07 -3.00 -23.18
N GLY A 415 2.82 -3.94 -22.31
CA GLY A 415 3.85 -4.37 -21.38
C GLY A 415 3.59 -5.73 -20.78
N GLY A 416 4.51 -6.17 -19.96
CA GLY A 416 4.40 -7.46 -19.31
C GLY A 416 5.31 -7.51 -18.10
N ARG A 417 5.15 -8.58 -17.32
CA ARG A 417 5.97 -8.88 -16.14
C ARG A 417 6.16 -10.39 -16.07
N ALA A 418 7.38 -10.84 -15.91
CA ALA A 418 7.72 -12.21 -15.58
C ALA A 418 8.29 -12.25 -14.17
N GLU A 419 7.75 -13.13 -13.33
CA GLU A 419 8.16 -13.29 -11.94
C GLU A 419 8.55 -14.74 -11.70
N LEU A 420 9.67 -14.95 -11.02
CA LEU A 420 10.10 -16.24 -10.50
C LEU A 420 10.28 -16.10 -8.99
N SER A 421 9.70 -17.01 -8.24
CA SER A 421 9.85 -17.09 -6.79
C SER A 421 10.31 -18.48 -6.38
N PHE A 422 11.36 -18.55 -5.57
CA PHE A 422 11.91 -19.79 -5.04
C PHE A 422 12.10 -19.65 -3.52
N SER A 423 11.59 -20.60 -2.75
CA SER A 423 11.75 -20.66 -1.29
C SER A 423 12.53 -21.90 -0.85
N PHE A 424 13.36 -21.80 0.19
CA PHE A 424 14.21 -22.87 0.68
C PHE A 424 14.36 -22.86 2.21
#